data_618ffab8bb81d79c176be29225da7965
#
_entry.id   618ffab8bb81d79c176be29225da7965
#
_cell.length_a   1.000
_cell.length_b   1.000
_cell.length_c   1.000
_cell.angle_alpha   90.00
_cell.angle_beta   90.00
_cell.angle_gamma   90.00
#
_symmetry.space_group_name_H-M   'P 1'
#
loop_
_entity.id
_entity.type
_entity.pdbx_description
1 polymer ?
#
loop_
_entity_poly.entity_id
_entity_poly.type
_entity_poly.pdbx_seq_one_letter_code
_entity_poly.pdbx_strand_id
1 'polypeptide(L)'
;MNDAVQPTPDVRRCGTRDDVVTALAELADTALRRVQVYAPALSDRLWSSVPATDAMRRFLTARGQREWHFLLEQTTGLASDHAALVSLAQRLPSLLLFRQADPDYALPARQAFVASDGGALLLFDADQRPGAVFTRADPGRARQLAEAHAQAWERARPVGELRQLGL
;
A
#
# COMPACT_ATOMS: atom_id res chain seq x y z
N MET A 1 -38.26 -12.36 13.06
CA MET A 1 -37.01 -11.69 13.42
C MET A 1 -35.90 -12.33 12.61
N ASN A 2 -35.51 -11.68 11.53
CA ASN A 2 -34.33 -12.08 10.78
C ASN A 2 -33.14 -11.36 11.41
N ASP A 3 -32.44 -12.04 12.31
CA ASP A 3 -31.07 -11.71 12.61
C ASP A 3 -30.25 -12.03 11.36
N ALA A 4 -30.11 -11.04 10.51
CA ALA A 4 -29.09 -11.09 9.48
C ALA A 4 -27.75 -11.10 10.21
N VAL A 5 -27.21 -12.31 10.41
CA VAL A 5 -25.81 -12.51 10.84
C VAL A 5 -24.97 -11.79 9.77
N GLN A 6 -24.54 -10.58 10.07
CA GLN A 6 -23.53 -9.93 9.25
C GLN A 6 -22.30 -10.85 9.27
N PRO A 7 -21.80 -11.28 8.11
CA PRO A 7 -20.60 -12.10 8.09
C PRO A 7 -19.49 -11.35 8.80
N THR A 8 -18.92 -11.97 9.82
CA THR A 8 -17.73 -11.45 10.49
C THR A 8 -16.69 -11.18 9.42
N PRO A 9 -16.11 -9.97 9.35
CA PRO A 9 -15.08 -9.70 8.37
C PRO A 9 -13.96 -10.74 8.51
N ASP A 10 -13.53 -11.30 7.41
CA ASP A 10 -12.43 -12.28 7.37
C ASP A 10 -11.14 -11.57 7.80
N VAL A 11 -10.85 -11.61 9.08
CA VAL A 11 -9.74 -10.95 9.73
C VAL A 11 -8.67 -11.97 10.07
N ARG A 12 -7.44 -11.72 9.61
CA ARG A 12 -6.31 -12.60 9.83
C ARG A 12 -5.11 -11.85 10.37
N ARG A 13 -4.52 -12.38 11.45
CA ARG A 13 -3.24 -11.90 11.94
C ARG A 13 -2.11 -12.44 11.06
N CYS A 14 -1.25 -11.55 10.57
CA CYS A 14 -0.04 -11.87 9.83
C CYS A 14 1.16 -11.66 10.74
N GLY A 15 1.76 -12.72 11.25
CA GLY A 15 2.84 -12.66 12.23
C GLY A 15 4.24 -12.67 11.62
N THR A 16 4.36 -13.12 10.37
CA THR A 16 5.63 -13.22 9.65
C THR A 16 5.60 -12.36 8.38
N ARG A 17 6.79 -12.10 7.82
CA ARG A 17 6.89 -11.41 6.52
C ARG A 17 6.17 -12.18 5.41
N ASP A 18 6.29 -13.49 5.40
CA ASP A 18 5.64 -14.33 4.38
C ASP A 18 4.11 -14.26 4.50
N ASP A 19 3.58 -14.21 5.71
CA ASP A 19 2.14 -13.99 5.94
C ASP A 19 1.69 -12.63 5.38
N VAL A 20 2.48 -11.59 5.61
CA VAL A 20 2.18 -10.24 5.11
C VAL A 20 2.25 -10.19 3.58
N VAL A 21 3.25 -10.83 2.97
CA VAL A 21 3.36 -10.92 1.50
C VAL A 21 2.16 -11.66 0.91
N THR A 22 1.75 -12.77 1.53
CA THR A 22 0.57 -13.53 1.10
C THR A 22 -0.70 -12.66 1.18
N ALA A 23 -0.87 -11.94 2.30
CA ALA A 23 -1.99 -11.03 2.48
C ALA A 23 -1.97 -9.88 1.46
N LEU A 24 -0.80 -9.33 1.15
CA LEU A 24 -0.63 -8.29 0.13
C LEU A 24 -1.05 -8.78 -1.26
N ALA A 25 -0.68 -10.00 -1.62
CA ALA A 25 -1.08 -10.61 -2.88
C ALA A 25 -2.61 -10.82 -2.95
N GLU A 26 -3.22 -11.32 -1.88
CA GLU A 26 -4.68 -11.45 -1.79
C GLU A 26 -5.39 -10.09 -1.89
N LEU A 27 -4.87 -9.05 -1.23
CA LEU A 27 -5.38 -7.70 -1.32
C LEU A 27 -5.32 -7.19 -2.77
N ALA A 28 -4.19 -7.37 -3.44
CA ALA A 28 -4.02 -6.98 -4.84
C ALA A 28 -4.99 -7.71 -5.77
N ASP A 29 -5.26 -9.00 -5.51
CA ASP A 29 -6.23 -9.80 -6.30
C ASP A 29 -7.67 -9.30 -6.13
N THR A 30 -8.01 -8.66 -5.01
CA THR A 30 -9.33 -8.07 -4.78
C THR A 30 -9.48 -6.66 -5.32
N ALA A 31 -8.36 -5.97 -5.57
CA ALA A 31 -8.38 -4.59 -6.05
C ALA A 31 -8.88 -4.51 -7.49
N LEU A 32 -9.68 -3.48 -7.78
CA LEU A 32 -10.27 -3.24 -9.08
C LEU A 32 -9.40 -2.32 -9.94
N ARG A 33 -9.03 -1.17 -9.40
CA ARG A 33 -8.26 -0.14 -10.12
C ARG A 33 -7.14 0.48 -9.31
N ARG A 34 -7.25 0.52 -7.98
CA ARG A 34 -6.29 1.25 -7.15
C ARG A 34 -5.96 0.52 -5.86
N VAL A 35 -4.66 0.50 -5.57
CA VAL A 35 -4.10 0.14 -4.26
C VAL A 35 -3.37 1.36 -3.73
N GLN A 36 -3.64 1.71 -2.48
CA GLN A 36 -3.06 2.87 -1.80
C GLN A 36 -2.27 2.41 -0.58
N VAL A 37 -1.01 2.81 -0.52
CA VAL A 37 -0.10 2.53 0.59
C VAL A 37 0.26 3.82 1.29
N TYR A 38 0.13 3.85 2.59
CA TYR A 38 0.70 4.87 3.45
C TYR A 38 1.69 4.22 4.42
N ALA A 39 2.86 4.80 4.52
CA ALA A 39 3.86 4.40 5.51
C ALA A 39 4.72 5.59 5.91
N PRO A 40 5.16 5.69 7.19
CA PRO A 40 6.16 6.69 7.60
C PRO A 40 7.45 6.55 6.81
N ALA A 41 7.92 5.32 6.61
CA ALA A 41 9.04 4.97 5.76
C ALA A 41 8.89 3.53 5.28
N LEU A 42 9.51 3.19 4.15
CA LEU A 42 9.63 1.80 3.72
C LEU A 42 10.87 1.18 4.37
N SER A 43 10.76 0.83 5.63
CA SER A 43 11.87 0.26 6.41
C SER A 43 12.04 -1.24 6.25
N ASP A 44 11.01 -1.95 5.79
CA ASP A 44 11.05 -3.39 5.63
C ASP A 44 11.38 -3.78 4.18
N ARG A 45 12.25 -4.76 4.02
CA ARG A 45 12.55 -5.40 2.74
C ARG A 45 11.36 -6.11 2.09
N LEU A 46 10.22 -6.15 2.78
CA LEU A 46 8.96 -6.64 2.24
C LEU A 46 8.71 -6.10 0.82
N TRP A 47 8.81 -4.78 0.65
CA TRP A 47 8.47 -4.09 -0.58
C TRP A 47 9.43 -4.35 -1.74
N SER A 48 10.64 -4.83 -1.45
CA SER A 48 11.65 -5.22 -2.44
C SER A 48 11.74 -6.73 -2.63
N SER A 49 10.93 -7.49 -1.90
CA SER A 49 10.89 -8.94 -2.06
C SER A 49 10.29 -9.32 -3.42
N VAL A 50 10.77 -10.43 -3.97
CA VAL A 50 10.26 -10.94 -5.25
C VAL A 50 8.75 -11.18 -5.23
N PRO A 51 8.18 -11.83 -4.20
CA PRO A 51 6.74 -12.05 -4.16
C PRO A 51 5.92 -10.76 -4.11
N ALA A 52 6.38 -9.72 -3.39
CA ALA A 52 5.68 -8.45 -3.32
C ALA A 52 5.74 -7.69 -4.65
N THR A 53 6.91 -7.59 -5.26
CA THR A 53 7.07 -6.94 -6.58
C THR A 53 6.32 -7.69 -7.67
N ASP A 54 6.25 -9.02 -7.61
CA ASP A 54 5.46 -9.82 -8.53
C ASP A 54 3.95 -9.59 -8.36
N ALA A 55 3.46 -9.48 -7.14
CA ALA A 55 2.06 -9.16 -6.87
C ALA A 55 1.68 -7.78 -7.43
N MET A 56 2.53 -6.77 -7.21
CA MET A 56 2.35 -5.43 -7.75
C MET A 56 2.35 -5.44 -9.29
N ARG A 57 3.33 -6.12 -9.89
CA ARG A 57 3.43 -6.23 -11.35
C ARG A 57 2.20 -6.89 -11.96
N ARG A 58 1.75 -8.02 -11.42
CA ARG A 58 0.55 -8.71 -11.90
C ARG A 58 -0.68 -7.81 -11.84
N PHE A 59 -0.85 -7.09 -10.73
CA PHE A 59 -1.95 -6.15 -10.58
C PHE A 59 -1.87 -5.03 -11.62
N LEU A 60 -0.71 -4.38 -11.77
CA LEU A 60 -0.52 -3.21 -12.63
C LEU A 60 -0.56 -3.53 -14.13
N THR A 61 -0.18 -4.75 -14.52
CA THR A 61 -0.18 -5.18 -15.93
C THR A 61 -1.46 -5.90 -16.35
N ALA A 62 -2.41 -6.14 -15.45
CA ALA A 62 -3.69 -6.70 -15.78
C ALA A 62 -4.53 -5.73 -16.63
N ARG A 63 -5.57 -6.24 -17.29
CA ARG A 63 -6.45 -5.43 -18.14
C ARG A 63 -7.11 -4.29 -17.35
N GLY A 64 -7.20 -3.14 -17.99
CA GLY A 64 -7.76 -1.92 -17.41
C GLY A 64 -6.68 -1.00 -16.87
N GLN A 65 -7.06 0.23 -16.60
CA GLN A 65 -6.17 1.20 -15.98
C GLN A 65 -6.10 0.94 -14.48
N ARG A 66 -4.92 0.59 -13.99
CA ARG A 66 -4.67 0.25 -12.59
C ARG A 66 -3.48 1.02 -12.07
N GLU A 67 -3.57 1.49 -10.84
CA GLU A 67 -2.53 2.30 -10.22
C GLU A 67 -2.21 1.79 -8.82
N TRP A 68 -0.96 1.94 -8.42
CA TRP A 68 -0.46 1.67 -7.08
C TRP A 68 0.25 2.90 -6.55
N HIS A 69 -0.25 3.47 -5.46
CA HIS A 69 0.23 4.72 -4.90
C HIS A 69 0.94 4.48 -3.57
N PHE A 70 2.19 4.93 -3.48
CA PHE A 70 2.95 4.99 -2.24
C PHE A 70 3.00 6.44 -1.74
N LEU A 71 2.42 6.70 -0.59
CA LEU A 71 2.52 7.96 0.15
C LEU A 71 3.42 7.75 1.37
N LEU A 72 4.59 8.38 1.38
CA LEU A 72 5.63 8.18 2.37
C LEU A 72 5.97 9.49 3.08
N GLU A 73 6.19 9.45 4.40
CA GLU A 73 6.67 10.63 5.14
C GLU A 73 8.17 10.85 4.91
N GLN A 74 8.94 9.77 4.93
CA GLN A 74 10.38 9.78 4.73
C GLN A 74 10.76 8.97 3.49
N THR A 75 11.55 9.56 2.63
CA THR A 75 11.92 8.99 1.32
C THR A 75 13.42 8.84 1.14
N THR A 76 14.23 9.23 2.14
CA THR A 76 15.69 9.10 2.10
C THR A 76 16.11 7.65 1.96
N GLY A 77 16.98 7.37 1.01
CA GLY A 77 17.48 6.02 0.75
C GLY A 77 16.52 5.10 0.00
N LEU A 78 15.38 5.60 -0.48
CA LEU A 78 14.39 4.80 -1.19
C LEU A 78 14.99 4.07 -2.40
N ALA A 79 15.79 4.77 -3.19
CA ALA A 79 16.40 4.21 -4.39
C ALA A 79 17.48 3.15 -4.09
N SER A 80 18.26 3.33 -3.02
CA SER A 80 19.32 2.39 -2.62
C SER A 80 18.77 1.15 -1.90
N ASP A 81 17.82 1.36 -1.00
CA ASP A 81 17.33 0.31 -0.11
C ASP A 81 16.23 -0.54 -0.76
N HIS A 82 15.55 0.02 -1.75
CA HIS A 82 14.43 -0.61 -2.46
C HIS A 82 14.62 -0.64 -3.98
N ALA A 83 15.81 -1.01 -4.43
CA ALA A 83 16.18 -0.99 -5.86
C ALA A 83 15.22 -1.80 -6.75
N ALA A 84 14.75 -2.96 -6.31
CA ALA A 84 13.81 -3.78 -7.08
C ALA A 84 12.45 -3.10 -7.26
N LEU A 85 11.95 -2.43 -6.22
CA LEU A 85 10.71 -1.67 -6.25
C LEU A 85 10.84 -0.45 -7.18
N VAL A 86 11.94 0.28 -7.06
CA VAL A 86 12.22 1.45 -7.92
C VAL A 86 12.40 1.02 -9.38
N SER A 87 13.07 -0.09 -9.64
CA SER A 87 13.20 -0.66 -10.99
C SER A 87 11.84 -1.02 -11.60
N LEU A 88 10.91 -1.53 -10.80
CA LEU A 88 9.54 -1.79 -11.25
C LEU A 88 8.83 -0.48 -11.60
N ALA A 89 8.97 0.56 -10.77
CA ALA A 89 8.40 1.88 -11.02
C ALA A 89 8.96 2.53 -12.30
N GLN A 90 10.25 2.37 -12.58
CA GLN A 90 10.86 2.86 -13.82
C GLN A 90 10.27 2.19 -15.07
N ARG A 91 9.86 0.94 -14.96
CA ARG A 91 9.19 0.22 -16.07
C ARG A 91 7.71 0.56 -16.20
N LEU A 92 7.08 1.01 -15.12
CA LEU A 92 5.65 1.32 -15.05
C LEU A 92 5.43 2.73 -14.45
N PRO A 93 6.04 3.79 -15.02
CA PRO A 93 6.14 5.11 -14.37
C PRO A 93 4.81 5.85 -14.21
N SER A 94 3.80 5.48 -15.00
CA SER A 94 2.45 6.07 -14.89
C SER A 94 1.50 5.23 -14.03
N LEU A 95 1.92 4.07 -13.55
CA LEU A 95 1.07 3.12 -12.83
C LEU A 95 1.54 2.90 -11.39
N LEU A 96 2.84 2.90 -11.16
CA LEU A 96 3.45 2.76 -9.83
C LEU A 96 4.05 4.11 -9.42
N LEU A 97 3.38 4.79 -8.50
CA LEU A 97 3.63 6.19 -8.18
C LEU A 97 4.05 6.36 -6.72
N PHE A 98 4.98 7.29 -6.50
CA PHE A 98 5.47 7.66 -5.18
C PHE A 98 5.31 9.16 -4.96
N ARG A 99 4.84 9.53 -3.77
CA ARG A 99 4.85 10.91 -3.30
C ARG A 99 5.30 10.97 -1.84
N GLN A 100 5.94 12.08 -1.51
CA GLN A 100 6.29 12.39 -0.13
C GLN A 100 5.16 13.19 0.52
N ALA A 101 4.66 12.71 1.65
CA ALA A 101 3.60 13.37 2.40
C ALA A 101 4.05 14.74 2.89
N ASP A 102 3.11 15.68 2.92
CA ASP A 102 3.32 16.97 3.54
C ASP A 102 3.38 16.80 5.07
N PRO A 103 4.48 17.22 5.75
CA PRO A 103 4.62 17.06 7.20
C PRO A 103 3.56 17.82 8.00
N ASP A 104 2.98 18.88 7.42
CA ASP A 104 1.93 19.67 8.05
C ASP A 104 0.53 19.07 7.88
N TYR A 105 0.42 18.01 7.07
CA TYR A 105 -0.84 17.29 6.84
C TYR A 105 -0.75 15.87 7.40
N ALA A 106 -1.10 15.73 8.68
CA ALA A 106 -1.12 14.42 9.33
C ALA A 106 -2.33 13.59 8.90
N LEU A 107 -2.09 12.35 8.48
CA LEU A 107 -3.17 11.37 8.34
C LEU A 107 -3.77 11.04 9.71
N PRO A 108 -5.10 10.85 9.81
CA PRO A 108 -5.78 10.57 11.08
C PRO A 108 -5.21 9.36 11.82
N ALA A 109 -4.72 8.38 11.10
CA ALA A 109 -4.01 7.23 11.66
C ALA A 109 -2.54 7.30 11.23
N ARG A 110 -1.63 7.48 12.18
CA ARG A 110 -0.17 7.39 11.93
C ARG A 110 0.31 5.95 11.68
N GLN A 111 -0.62 5.04 11.52
CA GLN A 111 -0.36 3.64 11.27
C GLN A 111 -0.20 3.38 9.78
N ALA A 112 0.85 2.66 9.39
CA ALA A 112 1.02 2.23 8.01
C ALA A 112 -0.11 1.30 7.60
N PHE A 113 -0.60 1.48 6.38
CA PHE A 113 -1.67 0.65 5.83
C PHE A 113 -1.56 0.45 4.33
N VAL A 114 -2.23 -0.58 3.84
CA VAL A 114 -2.54 -0.78 2.42
C VAL A 114 -4.05 -0.93 2.30
N ALA A 115 -4.66 -0.11 1.47
CA ALA A 115 -6.09 -0.18 1.19
C ALA A 115 -6.33 -0.45 -0.30
N SER A 116 -7.25 -1.36 -0.60
CA SER A 116 -7.70 -1.61 -1.96
C SER A 116 -9.09 -1.05 -2.19
N ASP A 117 -9.38 -0.61 -3.41
CA ASP A 117 -10.72 -0.20 -3.81
C ASP A 117 -11.69 -1.38 -3.95
N GLY A 118 -11.21 -2.61 -3.80
CA GLY A 118 -12.02 -3.82 -3.63
C GLY A 118 -12.51 -4.08 -2.20
N GLY A 119 -12.12 -3.22 -1.23
CA GLY A 119 -12.56 -3.32 0.16
C GLY A 119 -11.66 -4.12 1.08
N ALA A 120 -10.51 -4.61 0.61
CA ALA A 120 -9.51 -5.27 1.45
C ALA A 120 -8.56 -4.26 2.10
N LEU A 121 -8.06 -4.60 3.27
CA LEU A 121 -7.25 -3.73 4.10
C LEU A 121 -6.13 -4.53 4.79
N LEU A 122 -4.93 -3.95 4.82
CA LEU A 122 -3.80 -4.45 5.58
C LEU A 122 -3.31 -3.33 6.49
N LEU A 123 -3.33 -3.56 7.80
CA LEU A 123 -2.86 -2.62 8.82
C LEU A 123 -1.59 -3.16 9.45
N PHE A 124 -0.50 -2.42 9.34
CA PHE A 124 0.79 -2.80 9.92
C PHE A 124 0.85 -2.46 11.41
N ASP A 125 1.62 -3.24 12.16
CA ASP A 125 1.87 -2.97 13.57
C ASP A 125 2.71 -1.69 13.73
N ALA A 126 2.42 -0.95 14.82
CA ALA A 126 3.08 0.33 15.10
C ALA A 126 4.58 0.18 15.43
N ASP A 127 5.02 -0.98 15.88
CA ASP A 127 6.35 -1.21 16.49
C ASP A 127 7.44 -1.66 15.51
N GLN A 128 7.29 -1.41 14.21
CA GLN A 128 8.25 -1.86 13.17
C GLN A 128 8.53 -3.38 13.18
N ARG A 129 7.73 -4.16 13.87
CA ARG A 129 7.80 -5.61 13.79
C ARG A 129 7.16 -6.09 12.50
N PRO A 130 7.65 -7.19 11.92
CA PRO A 130 7.02 -7.76 10.74
C PRO A 130 5.68 -8.38 11.13
N GLY A 131 4.65 -7.55 11.24
CA GLY A 131 3.32 -7.96 11.62
C GLY A 131 2.26 -7.01 11.08
N ALA A 132 1.11 -7.59 10.76
CA ALA A 132 -0.02 -6.84 10.25
C ALA A 132 -1.34 -7.56 10.55
N VAL A 133 -2.43 -6.85 10.46
CA VAL A 133 -3.78 -7.41 10.43
C VAL A 133 -4.34 -7.25 9.04
N PHE A 134 -4.70 -8.34 8.42
CA PHE A 134 -5.37 -8.39 7.12
C PHE A 134 -6.87 -8.54 7.30
N THR A 135 -7.65 -7.70 6.62
CA THR A 135 -9.11 -7.81 6.55
C THR A 135 -9.51 -7.88 5.08
N ARG A 136 -10.10 -9.00 4.68
CA ARG A 136 -10.47 -9.24 3.27
C ARG A 136 -11.59 -8.34 2.81
N ALA A 137 -12.58 -8.09 3.65
CA ALA A 137 -13.80 -7.37 3.29
C ALA A 137 -14.24 -6.44 4.43
N ASP A 138 -13.72 -5.24 4.41
CA ASP A 138 -14.19 -4.10 5.21
C ASP A 138 -14.23 -2.85 4.31
N PRO A 139 -15.21 -2.80 3.39
CA PRO A 139 -15.26 -1.72 2.40
C PRO A 139 -15.44 -0.34 3.03
N GLY A 140 -16.11 -0.24 4.17
CA GLY A 140 -16.31 1.02 4.88
C GLY A 140 -15.00 1.60 5.39
N ARG A 141 -14.21 0.80 6.10
CA ARG A 141 -12.92 1.24 6.64
C ARG A 141 -11.87 1.42 5.55
N ALA A 142 -11.83 0.53 4.57
CA ALA A 142 -10.92 0.66 3.43
C ALA A 142 -11.19 1.95 2.65
N ARG A 143 -12.44 2.31 2.42
CA ARG A 143 -12.83 3.58 1.78
C ARG A 143 -12.41 4.78 2.62
N GLN A 144 -12.65 4.77 3.93
CA GLN A 144 -12.28 5.85 4.83
C GLN A 144 -10.76 6.12 4.78
N LEU A 145 -9.94 5.08 4.83
CA LEU A 145 -8.49 5.21 4.72
C LEU A 145 -8.04 5.63 3.33
N ALA A 146 -8.68 5.11 2.28
CA ALA A 146 -8.40 5.50 0.90
C ALA A 146 -8.73 6.97 0.64
N GLU A 147 -9.81 7.50 1.18
CA GLU A 147 -10.18 8.92 1.09
C GLU A 147 -9.17 9.82 1.82
N ALA A 148 -8.77 9.43 3.04
CA ALA A 148 -7.74 10.15 3.78
C ALA A 148 -6.40 10.17 3.02
N HIS A 149 -6.01 9.03 2.45
CA HIS A 149 -4.82 8.92 1.59
C HIS A 149 -4.93 9.83 0.36
N ALA A 150 -6.06 9.83 -0.33
CA ALA A 150 -6.26 10.65 -1.52
C ALA A 150 -6.16 12.15 -1.21
N GLN A 151 -6.72 12.61 -0.10
CA GLN A 151 -6.60 14.00 0.34
C GLN A 151 -5.15 14.39 0.66
N ALA A 152 -4.41 13.51 1.34
CA ALA A 152 -2.99 13.72 1.61
C ALA A 152 -2.14 13.67 0.33
N TRP A 153 -2.50 12.82 -0.61
CA TRP A 153 -1.85 12.67 -1.92
C TRP A 153 -1.88 13.96 -2.73
N GLU A 154 -3.01 14.69 -2.72
CA GLU A 154 -3.15 15.97 -3.43
C GLU A 154 -2.20 17.06 -2.91
N ARG A 155 -1.80 16.97 -1.65
CA ARG A 155 -0.87 17.91 -0.99
C ARG A 155 0.57 17.44 -1.00
N ALA A 156 0.79 16.18 -1.39
CA ALA A 156 2.09 15.53 -1.36
C ALA A 156 3.00 16.03 -2.49
N ARG A 157 4.30 15.88 -2.27
CA ARG A 157 5.35 16.32 -3.19
C ARG A 157 5.96 15.14 -3.94
N PRO A 158 6.47 15.34 -5.15
CA PRO A 158 7.30 14.34 -5.82
C PRO A 158 8.51 13.95 -4.95
N VAL A 159 8.93 12.69 -5.03
CA VAL A 159 10.12 12.21 -4.33
C VAL A 159 11.39 12.66 -5.05
N GLY A 160 12.23 13.45 -4.38
CA GLY A 160 13.40 14.08 -4.99
C GLY A 160 14.39 13.08 -5.59
N GLU A 161 14.72 12.01 -4.88
CA GLU A 161 15.62 10.96 -5.37
C GLU A 161 15.10 10.28 -6.65
N LEU A 162 13.80 10.07 -6.76
CA LEU A 162 13.20 9.40 -7.92
C LEU A 162 13.12 10.31 -9.15
N ARG A 163 13.02 11.62 -8.96
CA ARG A 163 13.06 12.59 -10.08
C ARG A 163 14.37 12.52 -10.86
N GLN A 164 15.48 12.27 -10.18
CA GLN A 164 16.78 12.09 -10.82
C GLN A 164 16.84 10.80 -11.66
N LEU A 165 15.97 9.86 -11.38
CA LEU A 165 15.83 8.59 -12.09
C LEU A 165 14.72 8.61 -13.15
N GLY A 166 14.10 9.77 -13.40
CA GLY A 166 13.04 9.92 -14.39
C GLY A 166 11.65 9.52 -13.90
N LEU A 167 11.42 9.49 -12.58
CA LEU A 167 10.14 9.16 -11.95
C LEU A 167 9.48 10.35 -11.29
#